data_27be597d85af2c5a10057f6e72e49497
#
_entry.id   27be597d85af2c5a10057f6e72e49497
#
_cell.length_a   1.000
_cell.length_b   1.000
_cell.length_c   1.000
_cell.angle_alpha   90.00
_cell.angle_beta   90.00
_cell.angle_gamma   90.00
#
_symmetry.space_group_name_H-M   'P 1'
#
loop_
_entity.id
_entity.type
_entity.pdbx_description
1 polymer ?
#
loop_
_entity_poly.entity_id
_entity_poly.type
_entity_poly.pdbx_seq_one_letter_code
_entity_poly.pdbx_strand_id
1 'polypeptide(L)'
;MSQALIGSNEELEKFYKKKFYFSYSGINKLLFSPVVFYNHYVLNQREDSTDAHLVAGRVLHCLLFEEEKFDENFLELPGKMPTDSQRKIIYDLFKIHMSIGNNSLSLEDYSQDILNLLLTANLYQSLKTDQQRIDKILTEENKTYFEFLKNSVGKTVVDQETLSGCRVQVEILRNNKDVRALLQLDRSPDDDHLVIQSELRLEYDNPKLSFGLHGILDHVVVDYESKTIFINDLKTTSKAIQDFPDSVEYYKYWMQAVIYTILTNNKYLADREDKLDWKFQVTFIVIDKYNLVYPFQVSQETLEKWKESFNEIVKTVKWHYDNRRYDLPYSLITNNVKL
;
A
#
# COMPACT_ATOMS: atom_id res chain seq x y z
N MET A 1 3.78 36.60 -12.28
CA MET A 1 4.80 36.10 -11.33
C MET A 1 4.31 34.80 -10.75
N SER A 2 4.70 33.67 -11.33
CA SER A 2 4.35 32.34 -10.79
C SER A 2 5.22 31.27 -11.48
N GLN A 3 6.55 31.47 -11.44
CA GLN A 3 7.52 30.54 -12.05
C GLN A 3 8.32 29.72 -11.01
N ALA A 4 7.93 29.73 -9.74
CA ALA A 4 8.78 29.24 -8.66
C ALA A 4 8.38 27.88 -8.04
N LEU A 5 7.46 27.11 -8.64
CA LEU A 5 7.01 25.81 -8.09
C LEU A 5 7.10 24.64 -9.08
N ILE A 6 7.68 24.85 -10.24
CA ILE A 6 7.92 23.77 -11.20
C ILE A 6 9.38 23.36 -11.02
N GLY A 7 9.59 22.13 -10.54
CA GLY A 7 10.91 21.49 -10.55
C GLY A 7 11.58 21.60 -11.90
N SER A 8 12.88 21.30 -11.99
CA SER A 8 13.62 21.51 -13.24
C SER A 8 12.91 20.85 -14.41
N ASN A 9 12.97 21.44 -15.58
CA ASN A 9 12.44 20.89 -16.84
C ASN A 9 12.96 19.45 -17.10
N GLU A 10 14.06 19.10 -16.45
CA GLU A 10 14.74 17.80 -16.56
C GLU A 10 13.96 16.65 -15.91
N GLU A 11 13.42 16.81 -14.68
CA GLU A 11 12.61 15.77 -14.03
C GLU A 11 11.31 15.51 -14.80
N LEU A 12 10.69 16.58 -15.28
CA LEU A 12 9.49 16.47 -16.08
C LEU A 12 9.77 15.71 -17.41
N GLU A 13 10.83 16.05 -18.12
CA GLU A 13 11.24 15.33 -19.32
C GLU A 13 11.60 13.88 -19.02
N LYS A 14 12.25 13.61 -17.90
CA LYS A 14 12.56 12.25 -17.46
C LYS A 14 11.29 11.44 -17.17
N PHE A 15 10.29 12.05 -16.53
CA PHE A 15 9.00 11.42 -16.25
C PHE A 15 8.29 11.01 -17.55
N TYR A 16 8.30 11.85 -18.59
CA TYR A 16 7.64 11.60 -19.88
C TYR A 16 8.44 10.73 -20.87
N LYS A 17 9.68 10.32 -20.52
CA LYS A 17 10.44 9.37 -21.36
C LYS A 17 9.79 8.00 -21.44
N LYS A 18 9.00 7.63 -20.44
CA LYS A 18 8.23 6.38 -20.41
C LYS A 18 6.75 6.72 -20.26
N LYS A 19 5.89 5.91 -20.86
CA LYS A 19 4.46 6.02 -20.65
C LYS A 19 4.15 5.80 -19.17
N PHE A 20 3.39 6.70 -18.58
CA PHE A 20 2.98 6.60 -17.19
C PHE A 20 1.65 5.83 -17.10
N TYR A 21 1.54 4.96 -16.11
CA TYR A 21 0.33 4.22 -15.81
C TYR A 21 -0.27 4.76 -14.51
N PHE A 22 -1.47 5.28 -14.60
CA PHE A 22 -2.18 5.79 -13.43
C PHE A 22 -2.86 4.68 -12.66
N SER A 23 -2.63 4.64 -11.34
CA SER A 23 -3.46 3.89 -10.40
C SER A 23 -4.60 4.75 -9.88
N TYR A 24 -5.56 4.13 -9.20
CA TYR A 24 -6.58 4.83 -8.41
C TYR A 24 -5.95 5.91 -7.51
N SER A 25 -4.93 5.56 -6.71
CA SER A 25 -4.27 6.51 -5.81
C SER A 25 -3.56 7.63 -6.55
N GLY A 26 -2.98 7.36 -7.72
CA GLY A 26 -2.36 8.37 -8.59
C GLY A 26 -3.37 9.38 -9.11
N ILE A 27 -4.50 8.90 -9.62
CA ILE A 27 -5.60 9.76 -10.08
C ILE A 27 -6.16 10.57 -8.90
N ASN A 28 -6.40 9.92 -7.75
CA ASN A 28 -6.95 10.60 -6.58
C ASN A 28 -6.03 11.73 -6.08
N LYS A 29 -4.70 11.52 -6.07
CA LYS A 29 -3.73 12.57 -5.77
C LYS A 29 -3.79 13.73 -6.77
N LEU A 30 -3.88 13.44 -8.07
CA LEU A 30 -4.00 14.46 -9.12
C LEU A 30 -5.26 15.29 -8.96
N LEU A 31 -6.40 14.65 -8.64
CA LEU A 31 -7.68 15.32 -8.41
C LEU A 31 -7.69 16.14 -7.12
N PHE A 32 -7.01 15.67 -6.07
CA PHE A 32 -6.85 16.39 -4.82
C PHE A 32 -6.01 17.65 -5.02
N SER A 33 -4.83 17.49 -5.61
CA SER A 33 -3.95 18.59 -5.97
C SER A 33 -2.94 18.15 -7.03
N PRO A 34 -2.94 18.78 -8.21
CA PRO A 34 -1.93 18.48 -9.24
C PRO A 34 -0.49 18.67 -8.74
N VAL A 35 -0.24 19.63 -7.86
CA VAL A 35 1.08 19.86 -7.24
C VAL A 35 1.50 18.68 -6.37
N VAL A 36 0.57 18.09 -5.59
CA VAL A 36 0.85 16.88 -4.78
C VAL A 36 1.18 15.70 -5.68
N PHE A 37 0.44 15.52 -6.77
CA PHE A 37 0.77 14.51 -7.77
C PHE A 37 2.15 14.72 -8.35
N TYR A 38 2.47 15.96 -8.76
CA TYR A 38 3.76 16.33 -9.34
C TYR A 38 4.94 16.01 -8.40
N ASN A 39 4.85 16.46 -7.14
CA ASN A 39 5.88 16.20 -6.14
C ASN A 39 6.09 14.69 -5.93
N HIS A 40 4.98 13.95 -5.84
CA HIS A 40 5.03 12.51 -5.54
C HIS A 40 5.54 11.66 -6.70
N TYR A 41 5.05 11.91 -7.93
CA TYR A 41 5.32 11.03 -9.07
C TYR A 41 6.37 11.58 -10.04
N VAL A 42 6.44 12.90 -10.22
CA VAL A 42 7.41 13.51 -11.13
C VAL A 42 8.74 13.77 -10.42
N LEU A 43 8.71 14.38 -9.22
CA LEU A 43 9.90 14.64 -8.42
C LEU A 43 10.33 13.45 -7.56
N ASN A 44 9.54 12.37 -7.52
CA ASN A 44 9.76 11.18 -6.68
C ASN A 44 9.93 11.51 -5.18
N GLN A 45 9.29 12.57 -4.71
CA GLN A 45 9.27 12.98 -3.30
C GLN A 45 8.13 12.24 -2.59
N ARG A 46 8.34 10.94 -2.36
CA ARG A 46 7.37 10.10 -1.65
C ARG A 46 7.65 10.21 -0.17
N GLU A 47 6.64 10.61 0.59
CA GLU A 47 6.62 10.38 2.03
C GLU A 47 5.94 9.02 2.25
N ASP A 48 6.68 8.05 2.75
CA ASP A 48 6.09 6.80 3.19
C ASP A 48 5.20 7.11 4.40
N SER A 49 3.91 6.90 4.24
CA SER A 49 3.00 7.07 5.37
C SER A 49 3.24 5.96 6.38
N THR A 50 3.71 6.35 7.56
CA THR A 50 3.88 5.49 8.73
C THR A 50 2.63 5.45 9.61
N ASP A 51 1.50 5.95 9.10
CA ASP A 51 0.23 5.93 9.83
C ASP A 51 -0.16 4.50 10.21
N ALA A 52 -0.35 4.26 11.49
CA ALA A 52 -0.58 2.92 12.05
C ALA A 52 -1.76 2.19 11.38
N HIS A 53 -2.84 2.92 11.03
CA HIS A 53 -3.99 2.32 10.36
C HIS A 53 -3.69 1.88 8.91
N LEU A 54 -2.79 2.55 8.19
CA LEU A 54 -2.36 2.12 6.85
C LEU A 54 -1.42 0.91 6.94
N VAL A 55 -0.60 0.86 7.98
CA VAL A 55 0.24 -0.32 8.27
C VAL A 55 -0.66 -1.52 8.59
N ALA A 56 -1.64 -1.35 9.50
CA ALA A 56 -2.60 -2.40 9.85
C ALA A 56 -3.36 -2.92 8.61
N GLY A 57 -3.82 -2.02 7.74
CA GLY A 57 -4.48 -2.41 6.48
C GLY A 57 -3.58 -3.29 5.61
N ARG A 58 -2.31 -2.91 5.39
CA ARG A 58 -1.35 -3.70 4.61
C ARG A 58 -1.04 -5.06 5.26
N VAL A 59 -0.92 -5.10 6.59
CA VAL A 59 -0.73 -6.35 7.34
C VAL A 59 -1.92 -7.27 7.15
N LEU A 60 -3.15 -6.75 7.30
CA LEU A 60 -4.38 -7.53 7.13
C LEU A 60 -4.49 -8.13 5.71
N HIS A 61 -4.21 -7.33 4.68
CA HIS A 61 -4.18 -7.79 3.30
C HIS A 61 -3.16 -8.92 3.11
N CYS A 62 -1.93 -8.72 3.57
CA CYS A 62 -0.88 -9.74 3.45
C CYS A 62 -1.27 -11.03 4.14
N LEU A 63 -1.76 -10.97 5.40
CA LEU A 63 -2.16 -12.15 6.15
C LEU A 63 -3.38 -12.88 5.56
N LEU A 64 -4.28 -12.16 4.87
CA LEU A 64 -5.45 -12.77 4.26
C LEU A 64 -5.15 -13.41 2.90
N PHE A 65 -4.35 -12.75 2.06
CA PHE A 65 -4.19 -13.08 0.65
C PHE A 65 -2.83 -13.64 0.26
N GLU A 66 -1.75 -13.31 1.01
CA GLU A 66 -0.36 -13.67 0.71
C GLU A 66 0.43 -13.92 2.00
N GLU A 67 -0.11 -14.75 2.91
CA GLU A 67 0.47 -14.99 4.25
C GLU A 67 1.93 -15.46 4.18
N GLU A 68 2.28 -16.22 3.15
CA GLU A 68 3.64 -16.69 2.90
C GLU A 68 4.66 -15.57 2.65
N LYS A 69 4.19 -14.37 2.25
CA LYS A 69 5.05 -13.18 2.04
C LYS A 69 5.15 -12.29 3.28
N PHE A 70 4.53 -12.70 4.40
CA PHE A 70 4.54 -11.85 5.59
C PHE A 70 5.96 -11.54 6.06
N ASP A 71 6.80 -12.55 6.19
CA ASP A 71 8.17 -12.41 6.68
C ASP A 71 9.09 -11.66 5.70
N GLU A 72 8.73 -11.58 4.41
CA GLU A 72 9.44 -10.78 3.43
C GLU A 72 9.12 -9.28 3.57
N ASN A 73 7.87 -8.95 3.86
CA ASN A 73 7.35 -7.59 3.83
C ASN A 73 7.28 -6.90 5.20
N PHE A 74 7.15 -7.68 6.25
CA PHE A 74 6.91 -7.19 7.62
C PHE A 74 7.89 -7.80 8.62
N LEU A 75 8.07 -7.08 9.72
CA LEU A 75 8.86 -7.54 10.86
C LEU A 75 8.18 -7.09 12.16
N GLU A 76 7.94 -8.03 13.06
CA GLU A 76 7.37 -7.74 14.37
C GLU A 76 8.39 -7.03 15.27
N LEU A 77 7.95 -5.97 15.95
CA LEU A 77 8.76 -5.23 16.90
C LEU A 77 9.08 -6.13 18.11
N PRO A 78 10.35 -6.19 18.58
CA PRO A 78 10.68 -6.99 19.77
C PRO A 78 9.86 -6.59 20.99
N GLY A 79 9.37 -7.58 21.74
CA GLY A 79 8.54 -7.34 22.92
C GLY A 79 9.27 -6.63 24.07
N LYS A 80 10.62 -6.68 24.08
CA LYS A 80 11.47 -5.92 25.00
C LYS A 80 12.37 -5.01 24.20
N MET A 81 12.36 -3.74 24.57
CA MET A 81 13.15 -2.71 23.89
C MET A 81 14.22 -2.18 24.85
N PRO A 82 15.46 -2.00 24.37
CA PRO A 82 16.50 -1.32 25.17
C PRO A 82 16.06 0.07 25.60
N THR A 83 16.72 0.61 26.61
CA THR A 83 16.52 2.01 27.04
C THR A 83 16.82 2.99 25.89
N ASP A 84 16.26 4.19 25.93
CA ASP A 84 16.43 5.20 24.86
C ASP A 84 17.90 5.49 24.57
N SER A 85 18.73 5.60 25.61
CA SER A 85 20.17 5.83 25.44
C SER A 85 20.88 4.64 24.78
N GLN A 86 20.52 3.41 25.13
CA GLN A 86 21.07 2.20 24.51
C GLN A 86 20.59 2.06 23.06
N ARG A 87 19.30 2.32 22.79
CA ARG A 87 18.76 2.30 21.42
C ARG A 87 19.51 3.25 20.50
N LYS A 88 19.85 4.45 21.01
CA LYS A 88 20.62 5.41 20.22
C LYS A 88 22.03 4.89 19.89
N ILE A 89 22.73 4.32 20.87
CA ILE A 89 24.06 3.71 20.62
C ILE A 89 23.96 2.56 19.63
N ILE A 90 23.00 1.66 19.79
CA ILE A 90 22.82 0.51 18.91
C ILE A 90 22.42 0.96 17.49
N TYR A 91 21.59 2.00 17.36
CA TYR A 91 21.25 2.57 16.07
C TYR A 91 22.44 3.22 15.36
N ASP A 92 23.32 3.89 16.09
CA ASP A 92 24.54 4.46 15.52
C ASP A 92 25.53 3.33 15.12
N LEU A 93 25.63 2.24 15.90
CA LEU A 93 26.36 1.03 15.49
C LEU A 93 25.76 0.38 14.24
N PHE A 94 24.43 0.32 14.14
CA PHE A 94 23.76 -0.18 12.96
C PHE A 94 24.10 0.64 11.70
N LYS A 95 24.23 1.97 11.80
CA LYS A 95 24.71 2.79 10.67
C LYS A 95 26.14 2.42 10.25
N ILE A 96 27.02 2.19 11.23
CA ILE A 96 28.40 1.71 10.99
C ILE A 96 28.35 0.35 10.29
N HIS A 97 27.54 -0.59 10.81
CA HIS A 97 27.32 -1.91 10.20
C HIS A 97 26.89 -1.80 8.74
N MET A 98 25.90 -0.96 8.44
CA MET A 98 25.42 -0.74 7.08
C MET A 98 26.49 -0.18 6.14
N SER A 99 27.40 0.66 6.66
CA SER A 99 28.51 1.21 5.87
C SER A 99 29.59 0.17 5.55
N ILE A 100 29.78 -0.84 6.40
CA ILE A 100 30.74 -1.93 6.20
C ILE A 100 30.21 -2.95 5.18
N GLY A 101 28.87 -3.16 5.15
CA GLY A 101 28.24 -4.07 4.19
C GLY A 101 28.47 -5.56 4.47
N ASN A 102 28.91 -5.94 5.67
CA ASN A 102 29.14 -7.32 6.09
C ASN A 102 28.06 -7.80 7.07
N ASN A 103 27.06 -8.49 6.58
CA ASN A 103 25.91 -8.96 7.38
C ASN A 103 26.25 -10.06 8.40
N SER A 104 27.45 -10.66 8.36
CA SER A 104 27.85 -11.70 9.32
C SER A 104 28.33 -11.17 10.66
N LEU A 105 28.59 -9.85 10.78
CA LEU A 105 29.04 -9.23 12.03
C LEU A 105 27.89 -9.15 13.05
N SER A 106 28.21 -9.53 14.28
CA SER A 106 27.35 -9.45 15.45
C SER A 106 27.65 -8.20 16.27
N LEU A 107 26.84 -7.89 17.31
CA LEU A 107 27.07 -6.73 18.15
C LEU A 107 28.40 -6.78 18.88
N GLU A 108 28.91 -7.97 19.20
CA GLU A 108 30.20 -8.22 19.87
C GLU A 108 31.39 -7.74 19.04
N ASP A 109 31.29 -7.81 17.72
CA ASP A 109 32.37 -7.44 16.82
C ASP A 109 32.64 -5.93 16.83
N TYR A 110 31.73 -5.14 17.40
CA TYR A 110 31.79 -3.66 17.47
C TYR A 110 32.28 -3.13 18.82
N SER A 111 32.99 -3.94 19.64
CA SER A 111 33.40 -3.55 20.99
C SER A 111 34.14 -2.21 21.06
N GLN A 112 35.01 -1.93 20.08
CA GLN A 112 35.73 -0.65 20.02
C GLN A 112 34.82 0.52 19.64
N ASP A 113 33.90 0.31 18.70
CA ASP A 113 32.95 1.32 18.27
C ASP A 113 31.94 1.62 19.38
N ILE A 114 31.49 0.59 20.12
CA ILE A 114 30.68 0.75 21.33
C ILE A 114 31.35 1.67 22.32
N LEU A 115 32.63 1.42 22.65
CA LEU A 115 33.37 2.24 23.59
C LEU A 115 33.47 3.69 23.12
N ASN A 116 33.81 3.91 21.85
CA ASN A 116 33.92 5.26 21.26
C ASN A 116 32.59 6.00 21.32
N LEU A 117 31.46 5.37 20.99
CA LEU A 117 30.14 5.98 21.06
C LEU A 117 29.73 6.30 22.51
N LEU A 118 30.02 5.40 23.47
CA LEU A 118 29.71 5.62 24.86
C LEU A 118 30.51 6.77 25.47
N LEU A 119 31.80 6.92 25.12
CA LEU A 119 32.66 8.04 25.55
C LEU A 119 32.16 9.35 24.94
N THR A 120 31.83 9.36 23.65
CA THR A 120 31.28 10.54 22.96
C THR A 120 29.95 10.98 23.56
N ALA A 121 29.09 10.05 23.92
CA ALA A 121 27.78 10.30 24.52
C ALA A 121 27.83 10.57 26.04
N ASN A 122 29.01 10.52 26.67
CA ASN A 122 29.23 10.63 28.11
C ASN A 122 28.37 9.64 28.93
N LEU A 123 28.17 8.42 28.42
CA LEU A 123 27.39 7.38 29.10
C LEU A 123 28.29 6.51 29.99
N TYR A 124 27.72 6.04 31.10
CA TYR A 124 28.36 5.11 32.07
C TYR A 124 29.73 5.59 32.63
N GLN A 125 29.91 6.88 32.82
CA GLN A 125 31.16 7.50 33.30
C GLN A 125 31.59 7.04 34.71
N SER A 126 30.61 6.58 35.54
CA SER A 126 30.89 6.06 36.88
C SER A 126 31.53 4.67 36.90
N LEU A 127 31.55 3.95 35.77
CA LEU A 127 32.17 2.64 35.66
C LEU A 127 33.68 2.75 35.57
N LYS A 128 34.40 1.82 36.25
CA LYS A 128 35.87 1.94 36.43
C LYS A 128 36.65 1.51 35.21
N THR A 129 36.13 0.60 34.41
CA THR A 129 36.85 0.02 33.25
C THR A 129 36.03 0.15 31.96
N ASP A 130 36.73 0.19 30.85
CA ASP A 130 36.11 0.25 29.53
C ASP A 130 35.32 -1.05 29.23
N GLN A 131 35.80 -2.20 29.69
CA GLN A 131 35.08 -3.46 29.57
C GLN A 131 33.72 -3.40 30.26
N GLN A 132 33.66 -2.85 31.48
CA GLN A 132 32.38 -2.68 32.20
C GLN A 132 31.40 -1.77 31.43
N ARG A 133 31.89 -0.78 30.68
CA ARG A 133 31.04 0.07 29.81
C ARG A 133 30.51 -0.70 28.63
N ILE A 134 31.39 -1.44 27.96
CA ILE A 134 31.04 -2.29 26.81
C ILE A 134 29.99 -3.34 27.22
N ASP A 135 30.19 -4.02 28.37
CA ASP A 135 29.29 -5.06 28.86
C ASP A 135 27.86 -4.53 29.13
N LYS A 136 27.70 -3.20 29.39
CA LYS A 136 26.38 -2.58 29.50
C LYS A 136 25.60 -2.56 28.19
N ILE A 137 26.31 -2.64 27.07
CA ILE A 137 25.69 -2.70 25.74
C ILE A 137 25.57 -4.15 25.26
N LEU A 138 26.52 -5.03 25.58
CA LEU A 138 26.52 -6.43 25.14
C LEU A 138 25.53 -7.31 25.95
N THR A 139 24.31 -6.85 26.13
CA THR A 139 23.22 -7.60 26.76
C THR A 139 22.41 -8.35 25.71
N GLU A 140 21.75 -9.44 26.08
CA GLU A 140 20.90 -10.21 25.15
C GLU A 140 19.78 -9.36 24.53
N GLU A 141 19.18 -8.45 25.30
CA GLU A 141 18.17 -7.51 24.82
C GLU A 141 18.73 -6.59 23.72
N ASN A 142 19.93 -6.07 23.91
CA ASN A 142 20.60 -5.20 22.95
C ASN A 142 21.04 -5.96 21.70
N LYS A 143 21.50 -7.19 21.82
CA LYS A 143 21.83 -8.08 20.70
C LYS A 143 20.57 -8.36 19.87
N THR A 144 19.48 -8.74 20.52
CA THR A 144 18.19 -8.96 19.85
C THR A 144 17.73 -7.70 19.09
N TYR A 145 17.90 -6.52 19.70
CA TYR A 145 17.52 -5.27 19.03
C TYR A 145 18.45 -4.94 17.86
N PHE A 146 19.74 -5.22 17.95
CA PHE A 146 20.68 -5.03 16.83
C PHE A 146 20.34 -5.97 15.65
N GLU A 147 20.08 -7.25 15.91
CA GLU A 147 19.60 -8.19 14.88
C GLU A 147 18.24 -7.77 14.29
N PHE A 148 17.34 -7.25 15.12
CA PHE A 148 16.09 -6.68 14.64
C PHE A 148 16.32 -5.54 13.65
N LEU A 149 17.23 -4.60 13.93
CA LEU A 149 17.56 -3.50 13.01
C LEU A 149 18.12 -4.02 11.68
N LYS A 150 19.01 -5.01 11.71
CA LYS A 150 19.54 -5.67 10.51
C LYS A 150 18.41 -6.28 9.66
N ASN A 151 17.48 -6.98 10.29
CA ASN A 151 16.37 -7.65 9.65
C ASN A 151 15.24 -6.70 9.21
N SER A 152 15.20 -5.46 9.72
CA SER A 152 14.16 -4.46 9.38
C SER A 152 14.40 -3.75 8.05
N VAL A 153 15.60 -3.90 7.48
CA VAL A 153 15.93 -3.23 6.21
C VAL A 153 15.00 -3.69 5.09
N GLY A 154 14.27 -2.74 4.50
CA GLY A 154 13.33 -3.03 3.43
C GLY A 154 11.98 -3.57 3.89
N LYS A 155 11.76 -3.76 5.19
CA LYS A 155 10.50 -4.27 5.75
C LYS A 155 9.72 -3.19 6.51
N THR A 156 8.41 -3.36 6.57
CA THR A 156 7.56 -2.56 7.44
C THR A 156 7.57 -3.14 8.86
N VAL A 157 7.96 -2.33 9.83
CA VAL A 157 7.92 -2.73 11.25
C VAL A 157 6.50 -2.63 11.78
N VAL A 158 6.05 -3.65 12.49
CA VAL A 158 4.70 -3.77 13.05
C VAL A 158 4.80 -4.07 14.55
N ASP A 159 4.06 -3.34 15.36
CA ASP A 159 3.96 -3.65 16.79
C ASP A 159 3.08 -4.89 17.04
N GLN A 160 3.29 -5.51 18.20
CA GLN A 160 2.64 -6.75 18.59
C GLN A 160 1.11 -6.61 18.70
N GLU A 161 0.62 -5.46 19.15
CA GLU A 161 -0.81 -5.20 19.31
C GLU A 161 -1.50 -5.14 17.95
N THR A 162 -0.95 -4.36 17.01
CA THR A 162 -1.42 -4.26 15.63
C THR A 162 -1.40 -5.62 14.94
N LEU A 163 -0.31 -6.39 15.06
CA LEU A 163 -0.21 -7.71 14.43
C LEU A 163 -1.24 -8.69 15.02
N SER A 164 -1.38 -8.72 16.33
CA SER A 164 -2.36 -9.59 17.01
C SER A 164 -3.80 -9.21 16.61
N GLY A 165 -4.10 -7.92 16.54
CA GLY A 165 -5.40 -7.42 16.07
C GLY A 165 -5.69 -7.85 14.63
N CYS A 166 -4.71 -7.73 13.73
CA CYS A 166 -4.87 -8.17 12.34
C CYS A 166 -5.09 -9.69 12.23
N ARG A 167 -4.37 -10.50 13.02
CA ARG A 167 -4.59 -11.96 13.05
C ARG A 167 -6.01 -12.32 13.48
N VAL A 168 -6.53 -11.65 14.51
CA VAL A 168 -7.93 -11.83 14.94
C VAL A 168 -8.89 -11.45 13.80
N GLN A 169 -8.65 -10.35 13.11
CA GLN A 169 -9.48 -9.92 11.99
C GLN A 169 -9.45 -10.91 10.81
N VAL A 170 -8.29 -11.48 10.50
CA VAL A 170 -8.17 -12.54 9.47
C VAL A 170 -9.01 -13.76 9.84
N GLU A 171 -8.96 -14.21 11.09
CA GLU A 171 -9.77 -15.34 11.56
C GLU A 171 -11.28 -15.03 11.45
N ILE A 172 -11.69 -13.82 11.81
CA ILE A 172 -13.08 -13.39 11.68
C ILE A 172 -13.52 -13.41 10.21
N LEU A 173 -12.69 -12.86 9.30
CA LEU A 173 -12.97 -12.85 7.86
C LEU A 173 -13.03 -14.27 7.30
N ARG A 174 -12.07 -15.14 7.63
CA ARG A 174 -12.00 -16.53 7.18
C ARG A 174 -13.18 -17.38 7.71
N ASN A 175 -13.75 -17.05 8.85
CA ASN A 175 -14.90 -17.75 9.44
C ASN A 175 -16.24 -17.13 9.06
N ASN A 176 -16.28 -15.94 8.44
CA ASN A 176 -17.51 -15.33 7.97
C ASN A 176 -18.03 -16.06 6.73
N LYS A 177 -19.30 -16.55 6.78
CA LYS A 177 -19.89 -17.36 5.72
C LYS A 177 -19.91 -16.65 4.35
N ASP A 178 -20.27 -15.36 4.35
CA ASP A 178 -20.40 -14.60 3.10
C ASP A 178 -19.03 -14.30 2.50
N VAL A 179 -18.04 -13.99 3.34
CA VAL A 179 -16.65 -13.78 2.91
C VAL A 179 -16.06 -15.08 2.36
N ARG A 180 -16.28 -16.23 3.02
CA ARG A 180 -15.83 -17.54 2.53
C ARG A 180 -16.36 -17.82 1.12
N ALA A 181 -17.64 -17.56 0.90
CA ALA A 181 -18.26 -17.74 -0.41
C ALA A 181 -17.67 -16.78 -1.46
N LEU A 182 -17.46 -15.50 -1.12
CA LEU A 182 -16.86 -14.52 -2.03
C LEU A 182 -15.40 -14.84 -2.39
N LEU A 183 -14.62 -15.32 -1.42
CA LEU A 183 -13.22 -15.67 -1.61
C LEU A 183 -13.02 -17.12 -2.10
N GLN A 184 -14.11 -17.87 -2.28
CA GLN A 184 -14.07 -19.27 -2.72
C GLN A 184 -13.20 -20.17 -1.84
N LEU A 185 -13.22 -19.96 -0.50
CA LEU A 185 -12.36 -20.68 0.44
C LEU A 185 -12.75 -22.16 0.60
N ASP A 186 -14.00 -22.51 0.26
CA ASP A 186 -14.54 -23.88 0.32
C ASP A 186 -14.59 -24.55 -1.05
N ARG A 187 -13.89 -23.98 -2.05
CA ARG A 187 -13.86 -24.50 -3.42
C ARG A 187 -13.38 -25.95 -3.48
N SER A 188 -14.06 -26.75 -4.30
CA SER A 188 -13.56 -28.07 -4.67
C SER A 188 -12.38 -27.96 -5.65
N PRO A 189 -11.37 -28.86 -5.57
CA PRO A 189 -10.32 -28.95 -6.59
C PRO A 189 -10.86 -29.23 -8.00
N ASP A 190 -12.07 -29.80 -8.12
CA ASP A 190 -12.71 -30.16 -9.38
C ASP A 190 -13.48 -29.01 -10.04
N ASP A 191 -13.50 -27.83 -9.46
CA ASP A 191 -14.17 -26.63 -9.99
C ASP A 191 -13.31 -25.95 -11.08
N ASP A 192 -13.13 -26.64 -12.22
CA ASP A 192 -12.27 -26.20 -13.33
C ASP A 192 -12.79 -24.94 -14.04
N HIS A 193 -14.05 -24.55 -13.82
CA HIS A 193 -14.63 -23.35 -14.40
C HIS A 193 -14.24 -22.05 -13.67
N LEU A 194 -13.58 -22.14 -12.51
CA LEU A 194 -13.17 -20.98 -11.72
C LEU A 194 -11.67 -20.71 -11.84
N VAL A 195 -11.32 -19.48 -12.16
CA VAL A 195 -9.95 -18.95 -12.01
C VAL A 195 -9.94 -17.94 -10.88
N ILE A 196 -9.16 -18.22 -9.83
CA ILE A 196 -9.05 -17.40 -8.62
C ILE A 196 -7.64 -16.83 -8.54
N GLN A 197 -7.53 -15.51 -8.31
CA GLN A 197 -6.25 -14.82 -8.18
C GLN A 197 -6.35 -13.77 -7.09
N SER A 198 -5.34 -13.75 -6.20
CA SER A 198 -5.18 -12.71 -5.17
C SER A 198 -4.00 -11.81 -5.52
N GLU A 199 -4.01 -10.57 -5.02
CA GLU A 199 -2.96 -9.55 -5.24
C GLU A 199 -2.55 -9.45 -6.72
N LEU A 200 -3.58 -9.48 -7.59
CA LEU A 200 -3.41 -9.53 -9.04
C LEU A 200 -2.97 -8.18 -9.59
N ARG A 201 -1.74 -8.10 -10.09
CA ARG A 201 -1.18 -6.91 -10.73
C ARG A 201 -1.59 -6.86 -12.20
N LEU A 202 -2.27 -5.82 -12.60
CA LEU A 202 -2.70 -5.60 -13.97
C LEU A 202 -2.30 -4.22 -14.47
N GLU A 203 -1.98 -4.16 -15.76
CA GLU A 203 -1.76 -2.94 -16.52
C GLU A 203 -2.63 -2.96 -17.78
N TYR A 204 -3.10 -1.80 -18.17
CA TYR A 204 -3.87 -1.62 -19.41
C TYR A 204 -3.41 -0.43 -20.18
N ASP A 205 -3.08 -0.67 -21.43
CA ASP A 205 -2.63 0.32 -22.39
C ASP A 205 -3.77 0.70 -23.31
N ASN A 206 -4.55 1.72 -22.92
CA ASN A 206 -5.65 2.19 -23.76
C ASN A 206 -5.09 2.94 -24.96
N PRO A 207 -5.34 2.48 -26.22
CA PRO A 207 -4.79 3.11 -27.42
C PRO A 207 -5.33 4.53 -27.68
N LYS A 208 -6.41 4.93 -27.02
CA LYS A 208 -7.01 6.28 -27.12
C LYS A 208 -6.42 7.28 -26.11
N LEU A 209 -5.55 6.81 -25.21
CA LEU A 209 -4.96 7.63 -24.16
C LEU A 209 -3.44 7.65 -24.28
N SER A 210 -2.85 8.79 -23.95
CA SER A 210 -1.40 8.98 -23.88
C SER A 210 -0.75 8.32 -22.66
N PHE A 211 -1.56 7.84 -21.72
CA PHE A 211 -1.18 7.13 -20.50
C PHE A 211 -1.90 5.79 -20.39
N GLY A 212 -1.43 4.91 -19.52
CA GLY A 212 -2.08 3.66 -19.19
C GLY A 212 -2.79 3.71 -17.83
N LEU A 213 -3.46 2.61 -17.51
CA LEU A 213 -4.00 2.35 -16.16
C LEU A 213 -3.30 1.14 -15.55
N HIS A 214 -3.11 1.14 -14.24
CA HIS A 214 -2.65 -0.03 -13.51
C HIS A 214 -3.33 -0.17 -12.15
N GLY A 215 -3.32 -1.37 -11.61
CA GLY A 215 -3.83 -1.66 -10.28
C GLY A 215 -3.35 -2.99 -9.75
N ILE A 216 -3.48 -3.16 -8.44
CA ILE A 216 -3.34 -4.43 -7.75
C ILE A 216 -4.72 -4.72 -7.18
N LEU A 217 -5.31 -5.83 -7.62
CA LEU A 217 -6.64 -6.25 -7.20
C LEU A 217 -6.48 -7.28 -6.08
N ASP A 218 -7.13 -7.03 -4.95
CA ASP A 218 -7.00 -7.87 -3.76
C ASP A 218 -7.39 -9.31 -4.05
N HIS A 219 -8.55 -9.50 -4.71
CA HIS A 219 -9.03 -10.83 -5.02
C HIS A 219 -9.99 -10.80 -6.22
N VAL A 220 -9.75 -11.69 -7.18
CA VAL A 220 -10.56 -11.83 -8.41
C VAL A 220 -10.95 -13.28 -8.61
N VAL A 221 -12.22 -13.51 -8.89
CA VAL A 221 -12.74 -14.81 -9.33
C VAL A 221 -13.33 -14.65 -10.72
N VAL A 222 -12.84 -15.42 -11.68
CA VAL A 222 -13.41 -15.51 -13.04
C VAL A 222 -14.18 -16.81 -13.14
N ASP A 223 -15.48 -16.71 -13.23
CA ASP A 223 -16.37 -17.85 -13.38
C ASP A 223 -16.81 -17.97 -14.85
N TYR A 224 -16.27 -18.97 -15.51
CA TYR A 224 -16.53 -19.23 -16.94
C TYR A 224 -17.90 -19.86 -17.19
N GLU A 225 -18.52 -20.49 -16.20
CA GLU A 225 -19.85 -21.07 -16.32
C GLU A 225 -20.94 -19.98 -16.26
N SER A 226 -20.89 -19.13 -15.23
CA SER A 226 -21.83 -18.01 -15.08
C SER A 226 -21.46 -16.79 -15.93
N LYS A 227 -20.31 -16.82 -16.62
CA LYS A 227 -19.73 -15.66 -17.34
C LYS A 227 -19.68 -14.41 -16.47
N THR A 228 -19.14 -14.55 -15.26
CA THR A 228 -19.08 -13.46 -14.30
C THR A 228 -17.65 -13.27 -13.79
N ILE A 229 -17.20 -12.03 -13.75
CA ILE A 229 -15.95 -11.65 -13.08
C ILE A 229 -16.31 -10.97 -11.75
N PHE A 230 -15.96 -11.65 -10.66
CA PHE A 230 -16.10 -11.10 -9.31
C PHE A 230 -14.82 -10.40 -8.91
N ILE A 231 -14.93 -9.15 -8.48
CA ILE A 231 -13.84 -8.31 -8.00
C ILE A 231 -14.14 -8.01 -6.53
N ASN A 232 -13.38 -8.62 -5.64
CA ASN A 232 -13.53 -8.46 -4.20
C ASN A 232 -12.38 -7.60 -3.68
N ASP A 233 -12.71 -6.51 -3.01
CA ASP A 233 -11.77 -5.52 -2.51
C ASP A 233 -11.95 -5.36 -1.00
N LEU A 234 -10.91 -5.66 -0.23
CA LEU A 234 -10.92 -5.62 1.23
C LEU A 234 -10.72 -4.20 1.73
N LYS A 235 -11.58 -3.77 2.64
CA LYS A 235 -11.47 -2.46 3.28
C LYS A 235 -11.55 -2.56 4.79
N THR A 236 -10.63 -1.89 5.46
CA THR A 236 -10.73 -1.63 6.89
C THR A 236 -11.29 -0.24 7.13
N THR A 237 -12.09 -0.06 8.16
CA THR A 237 -12.61 1.26 8.53
C THR A 237 -12.58 1.49 10.04
N SER A 238 -12.18 2.69 10.45
CA SER A 238 -12.29 3.15 11.84
C SER A 238 -13.69 3.66 12.21
N LYS A 239 -14.56 3.86 11.21
CA LYS A 239 -15.97 4.24 11.39
C LYS A 239 -16.82 3.00 11.63
N ALA A 240 -18.06 3.22 12.05
CA ALA A 240 -19.05 2.14 12.10
C ALA A 240 -19.34 1.63 10.69
N ILE A 241 -19.65 0.33 10.56
CA ILE A 241 -19.76 -0.32 9.27
C ILE A 241 -20.88 0.26 8.38
N GLN A 242 -21.97 0.74 8.98
CA GLN A 242 -23.08 1.39 8.26
C GLN A 242 -22.68 2.72 7.59
N ASP A 243 -21.57 3.34 8.02
CA ASP A 243 -21.07 4.61 7.46
C ASP A 243 -20.11 4.39 6.29
N PHE A 244 -19.88 3.13 5.90
CA PHE A 244 -18.97 2.80 4.79
C PHE A 244 -19.41 3.39 3.43
N PRO A 245 -20.72 3.48 3.09
CA PRO A 245 -21.14 4.14 1.85
C PRO A 245 -20.62 5.58 1.71
N ASP A 246 -20.58 6.35 2.82
CA ASP A 246 -20.01 7.70 2.81
C ASP A 246 -18.50 7.67 2.52
N SER A 247 -17.81 6.63 2.96
CA SER A 247 -16.38 6.42 2.68
C SER A 247 -16.14 6.10 1.21
N VAL A 248 -17.05 5.38 0.54
CA VAL A 248 -16.97 5.10 -0.90
C VAL A 248 -16.95 6.41 -1.69
N GLU A 249 -17.80 7.38 -1.32
CA GLU A 249 -17.85 8.69 -1.97
C GLU A 249 -16.67 9.57 -1.57
N TYR A 250 -16.38 9.68 -0.29
CA TYR A 250 -15.32 10.54 0.23
C TYR A 250 -13.92 10.17 -0.32
N TYR A 251 -13.56 8.88 -0.24
CA TYR A 251 -12.28 8.36 -0.75
C TYR A 251 -12.34 8.04 -2.24
N LYS A 252 -13.51 8.14 -2.88
CA LYS A 252 -13.73 7.75 -4.28
C LYS A 252 -13.39 6.28 -4.57
N TYR A 253 -13.72 5.36 -3.65
CA TYR A 253 -13.51 3.92 -3.89
C TYR A 253 -14.27 3.41 -5.12
N TRP A 254 -15.36 4.10 -5.50
CA TRP A 254 -16.06 3.85 -6.75
C TRP A 254 -15.15 3.97 -7.99
N MET A 255 -14.18 4.89 -7.97
CA MET A 255 -13.20 5.04 -9.06
C MET A 255 -12.23 3.84 -9.10
N GLN A 256 -11.82 3.32 -7.95
CA GLN A 256 -11.02 2.09 -7.85
C GLN A 256 -11.78 0.90 -8.47
N ALA A 257 -13.06 0.73 -8.11
CA ALA A 257 -13.94 -0.31 -8.66
C ALA A 257 -14.02 -0.25 -10.19
N VAL A 258 -14.19 0.94 -10.76
CA VAL A 258 -14.25 1.12 -12.21
C VAL A 258 -12.91 0.77 -12.87
N ILE A 259 -11.78 1.25 -12.30
CA ILE A 259 -10.44 0.93 -12.83
C ILE A 259 -10.23 -0.59 -12.83
N TYR A 260 -10.57 -1.28 -11.75
CA TYR A 260 -10.45 -2.72 -11.64
C TYR A 260 -11.33 -3.48 -12.65
N THR A 261 -12.55 -2.98 -12.90
CA THR A 261 -13.41 -3.51 -13.96
C THR A 261 -12.78 -3.34 -15.34
N ILE A 262 -12.16 -2.18 -15.63
CA ILE A 262 -11.47 -1.94 -16.91
C ILE A 262 -10.27 -2.89 -17.07
N LEU A 263 -9.45 -3.04 -16.03
CA LEU A 263 -8.27 -3.88 -16.04
C LEU A 263 -8.62 -5.35 -16.26
N THR A 264 -9.61 -5.88 -15.53
CA THR A 264 -10.06 -7.27 -15.65
C THR A 264 -10.77 -7.53 -16.97
N ASN A 265 -11.59 -6.58 -17.47
CA ASN A 265 -12.18 -6.66 -18.80
C ASN A 265 -11.09 -6.81 -19.88
N ASN A 266 -10.06 -6.00 -19.82
CA ASN A 266 -8.95 -6.11 -20.78
C ASN A 266 -8.21 -7.44 -20.64
N LYS A 267 -7.94 -7.89 -19.42
CA LYS A 267 -7.16 -9.12 -19.16
C LYS A 267 -7.88 -10.38 -19.63
N TYR A 268 -9.18 -10.48 -19.36
CA TYR A 268 -9.92 -11.75 -19.56
C TYR A 268 -10.86 -11.74 -20.74
N LEU A 269 -11.30 -10.57 -21.22
CA LEU A 269 -12.36 -10.45 -22.22
C LEU A 269 -11.94 -9.75 -23.52
N ALA A 270 -10.72 -9.18 -23.62
CA ALA A 270 -10.32 -8.40 -24.79
C ALA A 270 -10.51 -9.16 -26.13
N ASP A 271 -10.06 -10.41 -26.14
CA ASP A 271 -10.04 -11.25 -27.35
C ASP A 271 -11.23 -12.22 -27.43
N ARG A 272 -12.25 -12.08 -26.54
CA ARG A 272 -13.41 -12.98 -26.53
C ARG A 272 -14.52 -12.46 -27.42
N GLU A 273 -15.09 -13.33 -28.23
CA GLU A 273 -16.27 -13.05 -29.07
C GLU A 273 -17.53 -12.83 -28.24
N ASP A 274 -17.65 -13.56 -27.11
CA ASP A 274 -18.81 -13.54 -26.20
C ASP A 274 -18.70 -12.49 -25.08
N LYS A 275 -17.78 -11.53 -25.18
CA LYS A 275 -17.50 -10.54 -24.12
C LYS A 275 -18.71 -9.72 -23.65
N LEU A 276 -19.71 -9.54 -24.50
CA LEU A 276 -20.95 -8.82 -24.15
C LEU A 276 -21.89 -9.60 -23.24
N ASP A 277 -21.71 -10.92 -23.15
CA ASP A 277 -22.49 -11.79 -22.25
C ASP A 277 -21.95 -11.78 -20.82
N TRP A 278 -20.75 -11.25 -20.63
CA TRP A 278 -20.06 -11.27 -19.35
C TRP A 278 -20.52 -10.13 -18.43
N LYS A 279 -20.60 -10.47 -17.14
CA LYS A 279 -20.98 -9.54 -16.07
C LYS A 279 -19.81 -9.28 -15.14
N PHE A 280 -19.85 -8.12 -14.48
CA PHE A 280 -18.92 -7.78 -13.41
C PHE A 280 -19.68 -7.62 -12.11
N GLN A 281 -19.21 -8.27 -11.05
CA GLN A 281 -19.72 -8.08 -9.71
C GLN A 281 -18.60 -7.54 -8.83
N VAL A 282 -18.71 -6.27 -8.45
CA VAL A 282 -17.78 -5.66 -7.50
C VAL A 282 -18.33 -5.75 -6.10
N THR A 283 -17.51 -6.17 -5.14
CA THR A 283 -17.86 -6.26 -3.73
C THR A 283 -16.76 -5.66 -2.86
N PHE A 284 -17.10 -4.71 -2.01
CA PHE A 284 -16.24 -4.26 -0.93
C PHE A 284 -16.48 -5.13 0.29
N ILE A 285 -15.49 -5.94 0.66
CA ILE A 285 -15.50 -6.72 1.91
C ILE A 285 -14.99 -5.79 3.00
N VAL A 286 -15.87 -5.34 3.89
CA VAL A 286 -15.54 -4.34 4.89
C VAL A 286 -15.48 -4.95 6.27
N ILE A 287 -14.40 -4.65 7.02
CA ILE A 287 -14.30 -4.94 8.45
C ILE A 287 -14.06 -3.64 9.20
N ASP A 288 -14.85 -3.38 10.24
CA ASP A 288 -14.72 -2.17 11.04
C ASP A 288 -13.87 -2.38 12.32
N LYS A 289 -13.63 -1.29 13.05
CA LYS A 289 -12.87 -1.32 14.31
C LYS A 289 -13.52 -2.15 15.42
N TYR A 290 -14.78 -2.54 15.28
CA TYR A 290 -15.49 -3.41 16.20
C TYR A 290 -15.51 -4.87 15.72
N ASN A 291 -14.77 -5.17 14.64
CA ASN A 291 -14.71 -6.48 14.00
C ASN A 291 -16.05 -6.93 13.38
N LEU A 292 -16.94 -6.00 13.06
CA LEU A 292 -18.12 -6.30 12.26
C LEU A 292 -17.70 -6.41 10.80
N VAL A 293 -18.21 -7.44 10.12
CA VAL A 293 -17.91 -7.72 8.71
C VAL A 293 -19.18 -7.62 7.89
N TYR A 294 -19.12 -6.87 6.79
CA TYR A 294 -20.22 -6.79 5.84
C TYR A 294 -19.70 -6.64 4.40
N PRO A 295 -20.16 -7.50 3.45
CA PRO A 295 -19.85 -7.36 2.02
C PRO A 295 -20.84 -6.41 1.35
N PHE A 296 -20.38 -5.24 0.92
CA PHE A 296 -21.16 -4.29 0.15
C PHE A 296 -21.05 -4.62 -1.34
N GLN A 297 -22.09 -5.19 -1.88
CA GLN A 297 -22.17 -5.49 -3.32
C GLN A 297 -22.60 -4.25 -4.10
N VAL A 298 -21.91 -3.98 -5.19
CA VAL A 298 -22.21 -2.86 -6.09
C VAL A 298 -23.23 -3.33 -7.13
N SER A 299 -24.37 -2.65 -7.27
CA SER A 299 -25.35 -2.98 -8.30
C SER A 299 -24.82 -2.62 -9.70
N GLN A 300 -25.29 -3.32 -10.74
CA GLN A 300 -24.93 -3.03 -12.12
C GLN A 300 -25.25 -1.58 -12.50
N GLU A 301 -26.42 -1.08 -12.09
CA GLU A 301 -26.83 0.32 -12.33
C GLU A 301 -25.84 1.31 -11.70
N THR A 302 -25.41 1.05 -10.46
CA THR A 302 -24.42 1.89 -9.76
C THR A 302 -23.07 1.84 -10.47
N LEU A 303 -22.64 0.64 -10.89
CA LEU A 303 -21.36 0.48 -11.58
C LEU A 303 -21.36 1.23 -12.92
N GLU A 304 -22.45 1.21 -13.69
CA GLU A 304 -22.55 1.97 -14.94
C GLU A 304 -22.52 3.50 -14.68
N LYS A 305 -23.24 4.00 -13.67
CA LYS A 305 -23.13 5.42 -13.26
C LYS A 305 -21.70 5.81 -12.88
N TRP A 306 -20.99 4.93 -12.19
CA TRP A 306 -19.60 5.16 -11.84
C TRP A 306 -18.67 5.17 -13.05
N LYS A 307 -18.91 4.32 -14.05
CA LYS A 307 -18.18 4.35 -15.34
C LYS A 307 -18.37 5.68 -16.08
N GLU A 308 -19.60 6.19 -16.09
CA GLU A 308 -19.88 7.51 -16.69
C GLU A 308 -19.11 8.63 -15.97
N SER A 309 -19.17 8.64 -14.63
CA SER A 309 -18.44 9.60 -13.79
C SER A 309 -16.92 9.49 -13.99
N PHE A 310 -16.40 8.28 -14.15
CA PHE A 310 -14.99 8.05 -14.41
C PHE A 310 -14.54 8.59 -15.76
N ASN A 311 -15.39 8.53 -16.80
CA ASN A 311 -15.09 9.10 -18.10
C ASN A 311 -14.83 10.62 -18.02
N GLU A 312 -15.54 11.35 -17.15
CA GLU A 312 -15.28 12.78 -16.93
C GLU A 312 -13.94 13.01 -16.22
N ILE A 313 -13.61 12.14 -15.25
CA ILE A 313 -12.30 12.17 -14.59
C ILE A 313 -11.16 11.91 -15.58
N VAL A 314 -11.32 10.96 -16.48
CA VAL A 314 -10.32 10.65 -17.51
C VAL A 314 -10.03 11.87 -18.39
N LYS A 315 -11.03 12.71 -18.69
CA LYS A 315 -10.81 13.97 -19.45
C LYS A 315 -9.90 14.93 -18.66
N THR A 316 -10.13 15.06 -17.35
CA THR A 316 -9.29 15.89 -16.47
C THR A 316 -7.85 15.35 -16.39
N VAL A 317 -7.68 14.04 -16.18
CA VAL A 317 -6.36 13.38 -16.14
C VAL A 317 -5.63 13.58 -17.49
N LYS A 318 -6.33 13.33 -18.59
CA LYS A 318 -5.80 13.49 -19.95
C LYS A 318 -5.33 14.90 -20.18
N TRP A 319 -6.12 15.89 -19.78
CA TRP A 319 -5.75 17.28 -19.96
C TRP A 319 -4.43 17.61 -19.22
N HIS A 320 -4.31 17.25 -17.92
CA HIS A 320 -3.10 17.48 -17.15
C HIS A 320 -1.88 16.79 -17.76
N TYR A 321 -2.06 15.53 -18.13
CA TYR A 321 -0.98 14.70 -18.68
C TYR A 321 -0.50 15.22 -20.04
N ASP A 322 -1.42 15.48 -20.98
CA ASP A 322 -1.08 15.92 -22.34
C ASP A 322 -0.51 17.35 -22.37
N ASN A 323 -0.99 18.23 -21.48
CA ASN A 323 -0.48 19.60 -21.39
C ASN A 323 0.74 19.73 -20.44
N ARG A 324 1.15 18.63 -19.77
CA ARG A 324 2.27 18.61 -18.81
C ARG A 324 2.14 19.69 -17.74
N ARG A 325 0.91 19.95 -17.29
CA ARG A 325 0.60 21.07 -16.42
C ARG A 325 -0.01 20.62 -15.10
N TYR A 326 0.70 20.94 -14.00
CA TYR A 326 0.39 20.46 -12.64
C TYR A 326 0.38 21.58 -11.59
N ASP A 327 0.34 22.84 -12.03
CA ASP A 327 0.35 24.02 -11.14
C ASP A 327 -1.01 24.32 -10.50
N LEU A 328 -2.10 24.08 -11.21
CA LEU A 328 -3.46 24.36 -10.79
C LEU A 328 -4.42 23.24 -11.19
N PRO A 329 -5.52 23.04 -10.44
CA PRO A 329 -6.61 22.14 -10.85
C PRO A 329 -7.22 22.53 -12.21
N TYR A 330 -7.60 21.52 -12.97
CA TYR A 330 -8.23 21.68 -14.29
C TYR A 330 -9.41 22.66 -14.28
N SER A 331 -10.30 22.54 -13.28
CA SER A 331 -11.49 23.40 -13.15
C SER A 331 -11.13 24.88 -12.98
N LEU A 332 -10.06 25.21 -12.29
CA LEU A 332 -9.61 26.61 -12.12
C LEU A 332 -8.99 27.18 -13.40
N ILE A 333 -8.37 26.30 -14.21
CA ILE A 333 -7.74 26.73 -15.48
C ILE A 333 -8.78 26.94 -16.56
N THR A 334 -9.81 26.09 -16.63
CA THR A 334 -10.78 26.07 -17.74
C THR A 334 -12.04 26.91 -17.48
N ASN A 335 -12.47 27.03 -16.24
CA ASN A 335 -13.75 27.63 -15.90
C ASN A 335 -13.68 29.09 -15.42
N ASN A 336 -12.49 29.68 -15.31
CA ASN A 336 -12.30 31.06 -14.79
C ASN A 336 -13.18 31.33 -13.56
N VAL A 337 -13.06 30.47 -12.54
CA VAL A 337 -13.87 30.57 -11.31
C VAL A 337 -13.73 31.96 -10.71
N LYS A 338 -14.82 32.71 -10.65
CA LYS A 338 -14.91 34.01 -9.96
C LYS A 338 -15.64 33.79 -8.65
N LEU A 339 -15.12 34.37 -7.58
CA LEU A 339 -15.78 34.41 -6.28
C LEU A 339 -16.84 35.50 -6.26
#